data_ea903f6debba2224c6f5be9d3e8c64ec
#
_entry.id   ea903f6debba2224c6f5be9d3e8c64ec
#
_cell.length_a   1.000
_cell.length_b   1.000
_cell.length_c   1.000
_cell.angle_alpha   90.00
_cell.angle_beta   90.00
_cell.angle_gamma   90.00
#
_symmetry.space_group_name_H-M   'P 1'
#
loop_
_entity.id
_entity.type
_entity.pdbx_description
1 polymer ?
#
loop_
_entity_poly.entity_id
_entity_poly.type
_entity_poly.pdbx_seq_one_letter_code
_entity_poly.pdbx_strand_id
1 'polypeptide(L)'
;MSYVQRVLQPGETVVHQSRLHPLIFLPALIWFLIALALLIASTQASDDRINIALLAAAALFGVLALASWARAAIRRATSELAITDRRVIYKSGLLSRHTLEMNRSKVESVDVDQSILGRMFSFGTIIVRGTGGSLEPIRLISDPLTFRSHITAS
;
A
#
# COMPACT_ATOMS: atom_id res chain seq x y z
N MET A 1 -11.77 14.83 3.30
CA MET A 1 -11.94 14.38 4.71
C MET A 1 -11.66 12.90 4.78
N SER A 2 -10.82 12.46 5.72
CA SER A 2 -10.50 11.04 5.96
C SER A 2 -11.77 10.26 6.32
N TYR A 3 -11.87 9.01 5.86
CA TYR A 3 -12.98 8.13 6.26
C TYR A 3 -13.02 7.95 7.78
N VAL A 4 -11.84 7.75 8.38
CA VAL A 4 -11.70 7.59 9.83
C VAL A 4 -12.37 8.73 10.59
N GLN A 5 -12.13 9.98 10.20
CA GLN A 5 -12.73 11.14 10.86
C GLN A 5 -14.27 11.18 10.78
N ARG A 6 -14.86 10.57 9.75
CA ARG A 6 -16.33 10.54 9.57
C ARG A 6 -17.02 9.45 10.38
N VAL A 7 -16.30 8.41 10.78
CA VAL A 7 -16.86 7.26 11.52
C VAL A 7 -16.50 7.28 13.00
N LEU A 8 -15.73 8.27 13.47
CA LEU A 8 -15.42 8.43 14.89
C LEU A 8 -16.71 8.62 15.70
N GLN A 9 -16.80 7.91 16.82
CA GLN A 9 -17.87 8.07 17.79
C GLN A 9 -17.64 9.34 18.66
N PRO A 10 -18.69 9.90 19.25
CA PRO A 10 -18.52 11.02 20.18
C PRO A 10 -17.52 10.70 21.31
N GLY A 11 -16.49 11.53 21.43
CA GLY A 11 -15.40 11.32 22.41
C GLY A 11 -14.36 10.28 22.04
N GLU A 12 -14.41 9.68 20.83
CA GLU A 12 -13.37 8.77 20.32
C GLU A 12 -12.22 9.57 19.70
N THR A 13 -10.99 9.23 20.05
CA THR A 13 -9.79 9.91 19.57
C THR A 13 -8.91 8.97 18.74
N VAL A 14 -8.32 9.51 17.67
CA VAL A 14 -7.33 8.77 16.86
C VAL A 14 -5.98 8.80 17.57
N VAL A 15 -5.49 7.64 17.97
CA VAL A 15 -4.18 7.49 18.63
C VAL A 15 -3.06 7.42 17.59
N HIS A 16 -3.28 6.67 16.51
CA HIS A 16 -2.28 6.50 15.45
C HIS A 16 -2.95 6.23 14.12
N GLN A 17 -2.37 6.75 13.03
CA GLN A 17 -2.81 6.50 11.66
C GLN A 17 -1.63 6.08 10.79
N SER A 18 -1.73 4.92 10.14
CA SER A 18 -0.75 4.42 9.20
C SER A 18 -1.26 4.46 7.77
N ARG A 19 -0.33 4.57 6.83
CA ARG A 19 -0.62 4.57 5.39
C ARG A 19 0.21 3.52 4.69
N LEU A 20 -0.18 3.17 3.45
CA LEU A 20 0.61 2.30 2.61
C LEU A 20 1.95 2.97 2.24
N HIS A 21 3.02 2.18 2.33
CA HIS A 21 4.39 2.64 2.05
C HIS A 21 4.57 3.00 0.57
N PRO A 22 5.41 4.01 0.24
CA PRO A 22 5.67 4.41 -1.16
C PRO A 22 6.19 3.30 -2.07
N LEU A 23 6.76 2.24 -1.54
CA LEU A 23 7.18 1.06 -2.33
C LEU A 23 6.04 0.38 -3.11
N ILE A 24 4.78 0.73 -2.84
CA ILE A 24 3.65 0.30 -3.68
C ILE A 24 3.80 0.77 -5.15
N PHE A 25 4.60 1.82 -5.40
CA PHE A 25 4.91 2.33 -6.74
C PHE A 25 6.08 1.62 -7.43
N LEU A 26 6.77 0.70 -6.74
CA LEU A 26 7.95 0.01 -7.29
C LEU A 26 7.67 -0.70 -8.62
N PRO A 27 6.55 -1.44 -8.81
CA PRO A 27 6.25 -2.03 -10.11
C PRO A 27 6.11 -1.00 -11.22
N ALA A 28 5.52 0.16 -10.95
CA ALA A 28 5.39 1.24 -11.93
C ALA A 28 6.76 1.81 -12.32
N LEU A 29 7.65 1.98 -11.34
CA LEU A 29 9.03 2.43 -11.58
C LEU A 29 9.80 1.42 -12.44
N ILE A 30 9.67 0.13 -12.19
CA ILE A 30 10.33 -0.92 -12.99
C ILE A 30 9.86 -0.85 -14.44
N TRP A 31 8.54 -0.82 -14.70
CA TRP A 31 8.00 -0.69 -16.05
C TRP A 31 8.44 0.59 -16.75
N PHE A 32 8.49 1.70 -16.01
CA PHE A 32 8.98 2.97 -16.53
C PHE A 32 10.45 2.91 -16.95
N LEU A 33 11.32 2.31 -16.13
CA LEU A 33 12.75 2.16 -16.47
C LEU A 33 12.96 1.26 -17.69
N ILE A 34 12.16 0.19 -17.84
CA ILE A 34 12.19 -0.65 -19.03
C ILE A 34 11.77 0.15 -20.27
N ALA A 35 10.68 0.91 -20.17
CA ALA A 35 10.21 1.76 -21.28
C ALA A 35 11.27 2.79 -21.69
N LEU A 36 11.92 3.42 -20.72
CA LEU A 36 12.98 4.39 -20.95
C LEU A 36 14.22 3.75 -21.61
N ALA A 37 14.64 2.57 -21.16
CA ALA A 37 15.75 1.85 -21.75
C ALA A 37 15.48 1.46 -23.21
N LEU A 38 14.27 0.99 -23.52
CA LEU A 38 13.84 0.69 -24.90
C LEU A 38 13.79 1.93 -25.77
N LEU A 39 13.33 3.06 -25.23
CA LEU A 39 13.32 4.34 -25.94
C LEU A 39 14.74 4.82 -26.26
N ILE A 40 15.68 4.70 -25.32
CA ILE A 40 17.09 5.04 -25.58
C ILE A 40 17.68 4.09 -26.62
N ALA A 41 17.40 2.78 -26.52
CA ALA A 41 17.88 1.81 -27.52
C ALA A 41 17.35 2.10 -28.93
N SER A 42 16.11 2.59 -29.07
CA SER A 42 15.56 2.96 -30.37
C SER A 42 16.32 4.07 -31.07
N THR A 43 16.90 5.04 -30.32
CA THR A 43 17.69 6.13 -30.92
C THR A 43 19.02 5.66 -31.51
N GLN A 44 19.48 4.46 -31.16
CA GLN A 44 20.74 3.89 -31.64
C GLN A 44 20.54 2.80 -32.70
N ALA A 45 19.28 2.42 -32.99
CA ALA A 45 18.97 1.43 -34.00
C ALA A 45 19.14 2.02 -35.41
N SER A 46 19.98 1.36 -36.22
CA SER A 46 20.20 1.75 -37.61
C SER A 46 19.21 1.15 -38.59
N ASP A 47 18.47 0.10 -38.18
CA ASP A 47 17.44 -0.57 -38.95
C ASP A 47 16.05 -0.04 -38.56
N ASP A 48 15.30 0.47 -39.55
CA ASP A 48 13.96 1.04 -39.34
C ASP A 48 12.98 0.05 -38.71
N ARG A 49 13.07 -1.24 -39.04
CA ARG A 49 12.17 -2.27 -38.46
C ARG A 49 12.46 -2.49 -36.98
N ILE A 50 13.76 -2.51 -36.64
CA ILE A 50 14.17 -2.64 -35.23
C ILE A 50 13.76 -1.39 -34.46
N ASN A 51 13.94 -0.21 -35.04
CA ASN A 51 13.55 1.05 -34.42
C ASN A 51 12.03 1.08 -34.12
N ILE A 52 11.20 0.75 -35.11
CA ILE A 52 9.74 0.69 -34.94
C ILE A 52 9.35 -0.34 -33.87
N ALA A 53 9.99 -1.50 -33.84
CA ALA A 53 9.72 -2.54 -32.84
C ALA A 53 10.07 -2.08 -31.43
N LEU A 54 11.22 -1.39 -31.25
CA LEU A 54 11.64 -0.84 -29.98
C LEU A 54 10.70 0.29 -29.49
N LEU A 55 10.27 1.16 -30.38
CA LEU A 55 9.29 2.21 -30.05
C LEU A 55 7.93 1.62 -29.65
N ALA A 56 7.46 0.61 -30.37
CA ALA A 56 6.21 -0.08 -30.00
C ALA A 56 6.30 -0.77 -28.64
N ALA A 57 7.45 -1.43 -28.36
CA ALA A 57 7.70 -2.01 -27.05
C ALA A 57 7.79 -0.95 -25.94
N ALA A 58 8.50 0.15 -26.19
CA ALA A 58 8.60 1.26 -25.23
C ALA A 58 7.22 1.85 -24.92
N ALA A 59 6.38 2.03 -25.92
CA ALA A 59 5.00 2.49 -25.73
C ALA A 59 4.17 1.52 -24.89
N LEU A 60 4.27 0.21 -25.15
CA LEU A 60 3.60 -0.82 -24.36
C LEU A 60 4.00 -0.78 -22.90
N PHE A 61 5.31 -0.76 -22.60
CA PHE A 61 5.81 -0.69 -21.23
C PHE A 61 5.49 0.65 -20.56
N GLY A 62 5.42 1.75 -21.31
CA GLY A 62 4.95 3.04 -20.84
C GLY A 62 3.48 2.99 -20.39
N VAL A 63 2.61 2.33 -21.14
CA VAL A 63 1.20 2.12 -20.76
C VAL A 63 1.11 1.25 -19.49
N LEU A 64 1.91 0.18 -19.41
CA LEU A 64 1.96 -0.67 -18.21
C LEU A 64 2.45 0.11 -16.97
N ALA A 65 3.43 0.99 -17.14
CA ALA A 65 3.93 1.86 -16.09
C ALA A 65 2.83 2.80 -15.58
N LEU A 66 2.12 3.46 -16.50
CA LEU A 66 1.02 4.36 -16.16
C LEU A 66 -0.14 3.65 -15.46
N ALA A 67 -0.55 2.49 -15.99
CA ALA A 67 -1.60 1.67 -15.38
C ALA A 67 -1.21 1.18 -13.97
N SER A 68 0.04 0.75 -13.79
CA SER A 68 0.57 0.32 -12.49
C SER A 68 0.64 1.48 -11.50
N TRP A 69 1.08 2.65 -11.95
CA TRP A 69 1.11 3.86 -11.14
C TRP A 69 -0.28 4.29 -10.70
N ALA A 70 -1.24 4.37 -11.64
CA ALA A 70 -2.61 4.74 -11.34
C ALA A 70 -3.25 3.78 -10.31
N ARG A 71 -3.05 2.47 -10.49
CA ARG A 71 -3.53 1.45 -9.54
C ARG A 71 -2.91 1.65 -8.14
N ALA A 72 -1.61 1.89 -8.08
CA ALA A 72 -0.90 2.13 -6.82
C ALA A 72 -1.38 3.42 -6.15
N ALA A 73 -1.56 4.50 -6.90
CA ALA A 73 -2.06 5.78 -6.41
C ALA A 73 -3.48 5.66 -5.84
N ILE A 74 -4.39 5.01 -6.58
CA ILE A 74 -5.75 4.73 -6.11
C ILE A 74 -5.71 3.91 -4.82
N ARG A 75 -4.98 2.79 -4.81
CA ARG A 75 -4.90 1.92 -3.63
C ARG A 75 -4.35 2.67 -2.41
N ARG A 76 -3.30 3.48 -2.58
CA ARG A 76 -2.72 4.28 -1.50
C ARG A 76 -3.67 5.36 -0.98
N ALA A 77 -4.40 6.02 -1.88
CA ALA A 77 -5.35 7.07 -1.52
C ALA A 77 -6.62 6.54 -0.85
N THR A 78 -7.00 5.27 -1.15
CA THR A 78 -8.25 4.67 -0.66
C THR A 78 -8.07 3.73 0.52
N SER A 79 -6.83 3.42 0.92
CA SER A 79 -6.54 2.57 2.07
C SER A 79 -6.15 3.44 3.26
N GLU A 80 -6.90 3.31 4.33
CA GLU A 80 -6.68 3.98 5.61
C GLU A 80 -6.64 2.92 6.73
N LEU A 81 -5.63 2.99 7.57
CA LEU A 81 -5.49 2.17 8.77
C LEU A 81 -5.30 3.09 9.96
N ALA A 82 -6.20 3.02 10.93
CA ALA A 82 -6.15 3.85 12.12
C ALA A 82 -6.39 3.04 13.39
N ILE A 83 -5.75 3.47 14.46
CA ILE A 83 -5.98 3.01 15.81
C ILE A 83 -6.63 4.15 16.57
N THR A 84 -7.77 3.88 17.18
CA THR A 84 -8.40 4.79 18.12
C THR A 84 -8.17 4.30 19.55
N ASP A 85 -8.63 5.07 20.53
CA ASP A 85 -8.66 4.66 21.94
C ASP A 85 -9.57 3.43 22.18
N ARG A 86 -10.50 3.11 21.23
CA ARG A 86 -11.51 2.04 21.39
C ARG A 86 -11.38 0.89 20.41
N ARG A 87 -10.94 1.15 19.17
CA ARG A 87 -10.94 0.15 18.08
C ARG A 87 -9.83 0.35 17.07
N VAL A 88 -9.52 -0.70 16.31
CA VAL A 88 -8.71 -0.67 15.10
C VAL A 88 -9.65 -0.57 13.91
N ILE A 89 -9.44 0.39 13.05
CA ILE A 89 -10.24 0.65 11.84
C ILE A 89 -9.35 0.47 10.63
N TYR A 90 -9.71 -0.45 9.76
CA TYR A 90 -9.09 -0.62 8.45
C TYR A 90 -10.13 -0.41 7.36
N LYS A 91 -9.79 0.44 6.40
CA LYS A 91 -10.61 0.66 5.21
C LYS A 91 -9.76 0.50 3.97
N SER A 92 -10.28 -0.19 2.98
CA SER A 92 -9.68 -0.30 1.65
C SER A 92 -10.73 -0.24 0.54
N GLY A 93 -10.28 0.11 -0.66
CA GLY A 93 -11.07 0.09 -1.89
C GLY A 93 -11.76 1.41 -2.23
N LEU A 94 -11.85 1.65 -3.56
CA LEU A 94 -12.46 2.84 -4.14
C LEU A 94 -13.93 2.59 -4.51
N LEU A 95 -14.18 1.55 -5.31
CA LEU A 95 -15.52 1.18 -5.82
C LEU A 95 -16.23 0.24 -4.86
N SER A 96 -15.55 -0.80 -4.40
CA SER A 96 -16.02 -1.69 -3.35
C SER A 96 -15.32 -1.29 -2.06
N ARG A 97 -16.07 -0.80 -1.08
CA ARG A 97 -15.53 -0.42 0.22
C ARG A 97 -15.48 -1.66 1.11
N HIS A 98 -14.29 -2.05 1.49
CA HIS A 98 -14.07 -3.06 2.51
C HIS A 98 -13.63 -2.34 3.79
N THR A 99 -14.44 -2.45 4.83
CA THR A 99 -14.16 -1.87 6.13
C THR A 99 -14.16 -2.96 7.17
N LEU A 100 -13.10 -3.02 7.94
CA LEU A 100 -12.97 -3.92 9.09
C LEU A 100 -12.74 -3.08 10.33
N GLU A 101 -13.55 -3.32 11.34
CA GLU A 101 -13.46 -2.66 12.63
C GLU A 101 -13.37 -3.75 13.71
N MET A 102 -12.37 -3.62 14.57
CA MET A 102 -12.15 -4.54 15.67
C MET A 102 -11.96 -3.76 16.97
N ASN A 103 -12.77 -4.04 17.97
CA ASN A 103 -12.60 -3.44 19.28
C ASN A 103 -11.23 -3.80 19.84
N ARG A 104 -10.53 -2.82 20.39
CA ARG A 104 -9.19 -2.98 20.94
C ARG A 104 -9.14 -4.03 22.05
N SER A 105 -10.17 -4.12 22.87
CA SER A 105 -10.33 -5.15 23.92
C SER A 105 -10.47 -6.59 23.39
N LYS A 106 -10.78 -6.75 22.10
CA LYS A 106 -10.90 -8.06 21.43
C LYS A 106 -9.64 -8.45 20.64
N VAL A 107 -8.61 -7.58 20.60
CA VAL A 107 -7.35 -7.91 19.96
C VAL A 107 -6.55 -8.83 20.87
N GLU A 108 -6.23 -10.02 20.37
CA GLU A 108 -5.43 -11.03 21.08
C GLU A 108 -3.95 -10.94 20.71
N SER A 109 -3.66 -10.79 19.42
CA SER A 109 -2.28 -10.67 18.92
C SER A 109 -2.21 -9.78 17.69
N VAL A 110 -1.02 -9.20 17.49
CA VAL A 110 -0.67 -8.44 16.30
C VAL A 110 0.63 -9.02 15.75
N ASP A 111 0.51 -9.72 14.64
CA ASP A 111 1.67 -10.29 13.95
C ASP A 111 2.22 -9.24 12.98
N VAL A 112 3.54 -9.11 12.96
CA VAL A 112 4.26 -8.20 12.07
C VAL A 112 5.31 -8.99 11.29
N ASP A 113 5.14 -9.05 9.98
CA ASP A 113 6.09 -9.66 9.07
C ASP A 113 6.88 -8.58 8.33
N GLN A 114 8.18 -8.58 8.53
CA GLN A 114 9.12 -7.71 7.82
C GLN A 114 10.23 -8.51 7.16
N SER A 115 10.36 -8.36 5.85
CA SER A 115 11.55 -8.84 5.13
C SER A 115 12.79 -8.00 5.48
N ILE A 116 13.98 -8.42 5.03
CA ILE A 116 15.22 -7.65 5.20
C ILE A 116 15.06 -6.23 4.64
N LEU A 117 14.52 -6.10 3.43
CA LEU A 117 14.21 -4.80 2.83
C LEU A 117 13.13 -4.06 3.62
N GLY A 118 12.13 -4.77 4.16
CA GLY A 118 11.11 -4.21 5.03
C GLY A 118 11.68 -3.56 6.28
N ARG A 119 12.72 -4.15 6.86
CA ARG A 119 13.42 -3.58 8.01
C ARG A 119 14.26 -2.36 7.65
N MET A 120 14.96 -2.39 6.49
CA MET A 120 15.75 -1.24 6.03
C MET A 120 14.88 -0.01 5.70
N PHE A 121 13.71 -0.24 5.11
CA PHE A 121 12.83 0.84 4.65
C PHE A 121 11.61 1.04 5.54
N SER A 122 11.54 0.41 6.72
CA SER A 122 10.47 0.54 7.70
C SER A 122 9.07 0.26 7.12
N PHE A 123 8.92 -0.86 6.38
CA PHE A 123 7.63 -1.34 5.93
C PHE A 123 7.42 -2.82 6.25
N GLY A 124 6.17 -3.26 6.26
CA GLY A 124 5.85 -4.67 6.51
C GLY A 124 4.39 -5.00 6.29
N THR A 125 4.04 -6.22 6.65
CA THR A 125 2.68 -6.74 6.68
C THR A 125 2.21 -6.85 8.11
N ILE A 126 0.99 -6.41 8.39
CA ILE A 126 0.37 -6.52 9.70
C ILE A 126 -0.84 -7.44 9.59
N ILE A 127 -0.98 -8.33 10.57
CA ILE A 127 -2.15 -9.20 10.76
C ILE A 127 -2.62 -9.00 12.20
N VAL A 128 -3.82 -8.46 12.37
CA VAL A 128 -4.45 -8.30 13.69
C VAL A 128 -5.38 -9.47 13.92
N ARG A 129 -5.17 -10.22 15.00
CA ARG A 129 -6.00 -11.37 15.41
C ARG A 129 -6.81 -11.03 16.66
N GLY A 130 -8.05 -11.48 16.70
CA GLY A 130 -8.93 -11.27 17.84
C GLY A 130 -9.94 -12.41 18.00
N THR A 131 -10.69 -12.37 19.10
CA THR A 131 -11.66 -13.39 19.53
C THR A 131 -12.79 -13.69 18.53
N GLY A 132 -12.97 -12.89 17.49
CA GLY A 132 -14.01 -13.06 16.46
C GLY A 132 -13.47 -13.34 15.06
N GLY A 133 -12.16 -13.56 14.91
CA GLY A 133 -11.49 -13.75 13.63
C GLY A 133 -10.24 -12.89 13.48
N SER A 134 -9.54 -13.04 12.36
CA SER A 134 -8.37 -12.21 12.02
C SER A 134 -8.72 -11.18 10.96
N LEU A 135 -8.10 -10.00 11.04
CA LEU A 135 -8.06 -9.08 9.91
C LEU A 135 -7.24 -9.71 8.77
N GLU A 136 -7.66 -9.45 7.54
CA GLU A 136 -6.83 -9.83 6.39
C GLU A 136 -5.44 -9.19 6.48
N PRO A 137 -4.38 -9.90 5.99
CA PRO A 137 -3.03 -9.35 6.00
C PRO A 137 -2.94 -8.01 5.25
N ILE A 138 -2.61 -6.95 5.96
CA ILE A 138 -2.46 -5.60 5.40
C ILE A 138 -1.00 -5.41 5.02
N ARG A 139 -0.71 -5.50 3.72
CA ARG A 139 0.64 -5.46 3.18
C ARG A 139 1.12 -4.04 2.93
N LEU A 140 2.44 -3.85 3.00
CA LEU A 140 3.13 -2.59 2.70
C LEU A 140 2.69 -1.43 3.61
N ILE A 141 2.47 -1.70 4.89
CA ILE A 141 2.22 -0.66 5.89
C ILE A 141 3.54 0.00 6.27
N SER A 142 3.54 1.33 6.37
CA SER A 142 4.66 2.09 6.92
C SER A 142 4.70 1.92 8.44
N ASP A 143 5.91 1.76 8.99
CA ASP A 143 6.20 1.67 10.42
C ASP A 143 5.35 0.65 11.19
N PRO A 144 5.36 -0.65 10.77
CA PRO A 144 4.46 -1.65 11.33
C PRO A 144 4.75 -1.95 12.81
N LEU A 145 5.99 -1.78 13.28
CA LEU A 145 6.35 -1.98 14.69
C LEU A 145 5.76 -0.87 15.57
N THR A 146 5.79 0.37 15.13
CA THR A 146 5.15 1.50 15.81
C THR A 146 3.64 1.29 15.87
N PHE A 147 3.03 0.81 14.78
CA PHE A 147 1.62 0.45 14.77
C PHE A 147 1.29 -0.63 15.81
N ARG A 148 2.08 -1.72 15.85
CA ARG A 148 1.91 -2.77 16.85
C ARG A 148 2.02 -2.23 18.28
N SER A 149 3.02 -1.39 18.57
CA SER A 149 3.21 -0.84 19.91
C SER A 149 2.02 0.00 20.38
N HIS A 150 1.38 0.77 19.49
CA HIS A 150 0.18 1.54 19.82
C HIS A 150 -1.06 0.68 20.08
N ILE A 151 -1.15 -0.52 19.50
CA ILE A 151 -2.23 -1.46 19.82
C ILE A 151 -2.00 -2.09 21.19
N THR A 152 -0.77 -2.50 21.48
CA THR A 152 -0.43 -3.26 22.70
C THR A 152 -0.19 -2.38 23.92
N ALA A 153 0.08 -1.09 23.74
CA ALA A 153 0.19 -0.12 24.83
C ALA A 153 -1.22 0.26 25.32
N SER A 154 -1.73 -0.52 26.25
CA SER A 154 -3.01 -0.28 26.98
C SER A 154 -2.70 0.17 28.38
#